data_5668f80505cf364d11b59ac5b0ab8412
#
_entry.id   5668f80505cf364d11b59ac5b0ab8412
#
_cell.length_a   1.000
_cell.length_b   1.000
_cell.length_c   1.000
_cell.angle_alpha   90.00
_cell.angle_beta   90.00
_cell.angle_gamma   90.00
#
_symmetry.space_group_name_H-M   'P 1'
#
loop_
_entity.id
_entity.type
_entity.pdbx_description
1 polymer ?
#
loop_
_entity_poly.entity_id
_entity_poly.type
_entity_poly.pdbx_seq_one_letter_code
_entity_poly.pdbx_strand_id
1 'polypeptide(L)'
;MYFCNVFQTKYRNMLRIAVQSKGRLFDDTMNLLAEADIKVSASKRTLLVQASNFPLEVLYLRDDDIPQSVASGVADIGIVGENEFVERGEKAQIIDRLGFSKCRLSLAIPKKIEYPGLQWFNGKKIATSYPNILRNFMKKHNINADIHVITGSVEISPGIGLADGIFDIVSSGSTLVSNNLAEVEVVMKSEALLIGNWKMDEEKHQILNEMLFRFEAVRSAQDKKYVMMN
;
A
#
# COMPACT_ATOMS: atom_id res chain seq x y z
N MET A 1 -35.99 5.48 -9.25
CA MET A 1 -36.01 4.07 -8.82
C MET A 1 -35.73 3.05 -9.96
N TYR A 2 -35.65 3.46 -11.24
CA TYR A 2 -35.43 2.58 -12.39
C TYR A 2 -33.96 2.38 -12.80
N PHE A 3 -33.03 3.24 -12.40
CA PHE A 3 -31.62 3.14 -12.80
C PHE A 3 -30.82 2.09 -12.00
N CYS A 4 -31.25 1.75 -10.78
CA CYS A 4 -30.52 0.76 -9.95
C CYS A 4 -30.65 -0.68 -10.44
N ASN A 5 -31.77 -1.01 -11.14
CA ASN A 5 -32.04 -2.37 -11.62
C ASN A 5 -31.32 -2.74 -12.94
N VAL A 6 -30.85 -1.77 -13.72
CA VAL A 6 -30.21 -2.05 -15.02
C VAL A 6 -28.79 -2.57 -14.84
N PHE A 7 -28.07 -2.13 -13.79
CA PHE A 7 -26.72 -2.62 -13.52
C PHE A 7 -26.69 -4.00 -12.88
N GLN A 8 -27.66 -4.34 -12.02
CA GLN A 8 -27.77 -5.67 -11.41
C GLN A 8 -28.10 -6.78 -12.41
N THR A 9 -28.67 -6.43 -13.58
CA THR A 9 -28.98 -7.41 -14.64
C THR A 9 -27.81 -7.66 -15.60
N LYS A 10 -26.79 -6.79 -15.65
CA LYS A 10 -25.65 -6.94 -16.58
C LYS A 10 -24.58 -7.91 -16.06
N TYR A 11 -24.37 -7.98 -14.73
CA TYR A 11 -23.37 -8.85 -14.12
C TYR A 11 -23.99 -9.72 -13.03
N ARG A 12 -23.78 -11.01 -13.14
CA ARG A 12 -24.28 -12.02 -12.21
C ARG A 12 -23.52 -11.99 -10.89
N ASN A 13 -22.25 -11.63 -10.94
CA ASN A 13 -21.34 -11.49 -9.82
C ASN A 13 -20.74 -10.09 -9.79
N MET A 14 -20.53 -9.53 -8.60
CA MET A 14 -19.81 -8.26 -8.42
C MET A 14 -18.33 -8.53 -8.17
N LEU A 15 -17.46 -7.68 -8.70
CA LEU A 15 -16.04 -7.69 -8.37
C LEU A 15 -15.85 -7.11 -6.95
N ARG A 16 -15.13 -7.79 -6.08
CA ARG A 16 -14.83 -7.30 -4.72
C ARG A 16 -13.41 -6.79 -4.64
N ILE A 17 -13.25 -5.52 -4.29
CA ILE A 17 -11.96 -4.88 -4.05
C ILE A 17 -11.74 -4.63 -2.55
N ALA A 18 -10.61 -5.10 -2.02
CA ALA A 18 -10.14 -4.75 -0.68
C ALA A 18 -9.31 -3.47 -0.73
N VAL A 19 -9.62 -2.51 0.13
CA VAL A 19 -8.91 -1.23 0.23
C VAL A 19 -8.66 -0.86 1.69
N GLN A 20 -7.64 -0.05 1.93
CA GLN A 20 -7.36 0.46 3.28
C GLN A 20 -8.54 1.32 3.77
N SER A 21 -8.88 1.21 5.07
CA SER A 21 -10.04 1.90 5.66
C SER A 21 -9.79 3.36 6.03
N LYS A 22 -8.53 3.82 6.08
CA LYS A 22 -8.12 5.19 6.45
C LYS A 22 -6.68 5.47 6.04
N GLY A 23 -6.30 6.75 6.00
CA GLY A 23 -4.94 7.20 5.71
C GLY A 23 -4.73 7.55 4.24
N ARG A 24 -3.49 7.93 3.88
CA ARG A 24 -3.18 8.47 2.55
C ARG A 24 -3.53 7.50 1.42
N LEU A 25 -3.22 6.22 1.56
CA LEU A 25 -3.55 5.21 0.54
C LEU A 25 -5.07 5.09 0.33
N PHE A 26 -5.86 5.21 1.41
CA PHE A 26 -7.32 5.27 1.32
C PHE A 26 -7.78 6.50 0.51
N ASP A 27 -7.28 7.68 0.87
CA ASP A 27 -7.68 8.94 0.22
C ASP A 27 -7.32 8.92 -1.27
N ASP A 28 -6.09 8.51 -1.63
CA ASP A 28 -5.63 8.38 -3.01
C ASP A 28 -6.46 7.33 -3.79
N THR A 29 -6.81 6.20 -3.16
CA THR A 29 -7.65 5.16 -3.76
C THR A 29 -9.07 5.66 -4.04
N MET A 30 -9.69 6.35 -3.07
CA MET A 30 -11.03 6.88 -3.26
C MET A 30 -11.07 7.97 -4.32
N ASN A 31 -10.03 8.79 -4.42
CA ASN A 31 -9.86 9.77 -5.50
C ASN A 31 -9.75 9.09 -6.87
N LEU A 32 -8.93 8.03 -7.00
CA LEU A 32 -8.82 7.27 -8.25
C LEU A 32 -10.17 6.68 -8.68
N LEU A 33 -10.93 6.07 -7.74
CA LEU A 33 -12.25 5.53 -8.04
C LEU A 33 -13.22 6.64 -8.50
N ALA A 34 -13.21 7.79 -7.84
CA ALA A 34 -14.05 8.93 -8.20
C ALA A 34 -13.70 9.50 -9.58
N GLU A 35 -12.41 9.69 -9.89
CA GLU A 35 -11.93 10.15 -11.20
C GLU A 35 -12.25 9.15 -12.32
N ALA A 36 -12.28 7.84 -12.01
CA ALA A 36 -12.72 6.78 -12.91
C ALA A 36 -14.26 6.67 -13.05
N ASP A 37 -15.02 7.62 -12.53
CA ASP A 37 -16.48 7.62 -12.46
C ASP A 37 -17.05 6.35 -11.80
N ILE A 38 -16.40 5.87 -10.73
CA ILE A 38 -16.90 4.77 -9.89
C ILE A 38 -17.38 5.37 -8.56
N LYS A 39 -18.70 5.45 -8.37
CA LYS A 39 -19.31 6.17 -7.26
C LYS A 39 -19.52 5.26 -6.05
N VAL A 40 -18.65 5.42 -5.06
CA VAL A 40 -18.70 4.69 -3.79
C VAL A 40 -19.11 5.64 -2.69
N SER A 41 -20.25 5.36 -2.03
CA SER A 41 -20.72 6.16 -0.89
C SER A 41 -19.93 5.75 0.37
N ALA A 42 -19.02 6.61 0.82
CA ALA A 42 -18.27 6.35 2.06
C ALA A 42 -19.23 6.35 3.27
N SER A 43 -19.46 5.18 3.86
CA SER A 43 -20.16 5.05 5.14
C SER A 43 -19.15 4.77 6.24
N LYS A 44 -19.03 5.64 7.24
CA LYS A 44 -18.09 5.51 8.37
C LYS A 44 -18.27 4.24 9.23
N ARG A 45 -19.36 3.48 9.03
CA ARG A 45 -19.72 2.32 9.86
C ARG A 45 -19.85 1.00 9.10
N THR A 46 -19.74 1.02 7.78
CA THR A 46 -19.97 -0.18 6.96
C THR A 46 -18.64 -0.62 6.35
N LEU A 47 -18.24 -1.86 6.62
CA LEU A 47 -16.99 -2.43 6.11
C LEU A 47 -17.10 -2.91 4.66
N LEU A 48 -18.30 -3.10 4.13
CA LEU A 48 -18.57 -3.53 2.76
C LEU A 48 -19.60 -2.60 2.13
N VAL A 49 -19.25 -1.92 1.02
CA VAL A 49 -20.11 -0.94 0.34
C VAL A 49 -20.12 -1.23 -1.15
N GLN A 50 -21.31 -1.19 -1.76
CA GLN A 50 -21.46 -1.34 -3.21
C GLN A 50 -21.35 0.03 -3.91
N ALA A 51 -20.67 0.06 -5.05
CA ALA A 51 -20.70 1.21 -5.92
C ALA A 51 -22.10 1.34 -6.58
N SER A 52 -22.57 2.58 -6.75
CA SER A 52 -23.92 2.83 -7.25
C SER A 52 -24.06 2.73 -8.76
N ASN A 53 -22.96 2.82 -9.51
CA ASN A 53 -22.93 2.90 -10.97
C ASN A 53 -21.94 1.94 -11.64
N PHE A 54 -21.32 1.05 -10.88
CA PHE A 54 -20.36 0.05 -11.36
C PHE A 54 -20.52 -1.26 -10.58
N PRO A 55 -20.35 -2.44 -11.15
CA PRO A 55 -20.52 -3.73 -10.47
C PRO A 55 -19.34 -4.06 -9.54
N LEU A 56 -19.09 -3.18 -8.55
CA LEU A 56 -17.98 -3.24 -7.60
C LEU A 56 -18.50 -3.23 -6.16
N GLU A 57 -17.96 -4.13 -5.33
CA GLU A 57 -18.06 -4.08 -3.87
C GLU A 57 -16.71 -3.65 -3.29
N VAL A 58 -16.71 -2.63 -2.44
CA VAL A 58 -15.51 -2.14 -1.75
C VAL A 58 -15.50 -2.65 -0.32
N LEU A 59 -14.50 -3.45 0.02
CA LEU A 59 -14.26 -4.00 1.35
C LEU A 59 -13.16 -3.19 2.05
N TYR A 60 -13.50 -2.53 3.15
CA TYR A 60 -12.57 -1.69 3.93
C TYR A 60 -11.87 -2.54 4.98
N LEU A 61 -10.54 -2.63 4.90
CA LEU A 61 -9.70 -3.43 5.79
C LEU A 61 -8.55 -2.60 6.37
N ARG A 62 -7.78 -3.21 7.24
CA ARG A 62 -6.42 -2.74 7.56
C ARG A 62 -5.51 -3.08 6.38
N ASP A 63 -4.48 -2.26 6.18
CA ASP A 63 -3.50 -2.46 5.10
C ASP A 63 -2.82 -3.83 5.16
N ASP A 64 -2.48 -4.28 6.36
CA ASP A 64 -1.83 -5.56 6.61
C ASP A 64 -2.73 -6.80 6.34
N ASP A 65 -4.06 -6.64 6.31
CA ASP A 65 -5.03 -7.71 6.04
C ASP A 65 -5.36 -7.85 4.55
N ILE A 66 -5.08 -6.84 3.73
CA ILE A 66 -5.44 -6.81 2.30
C ILE A 66 -4.78 -7.95 1.51
N PRO A 67 -3.45 -8.19 1.61
CA PRO A 67 -2.80 -9.24 0.82
C PRO A 67 -3.39 -10.62 1.10
N GLN A 68 -3.63 -10.97 2.37
CA GLN A 68 -4.22 -12.23 2.78
C GLN A 68 -5.67 -12.37 2.29
N SER A 69 -6.45 -11.28 2.35
CA SER A 69 -7.86 -11.29 1.89
C SER A 69 -7.94 -11.57 0.40
N VAL A 70 -7.02 -11.04 -0.40
CA VAL A 70 -6.93 -11.32 -1.84
C VAL A 70 -6.43 -12.75 -2.08
N ALA A 71 -5.36 -13.17 -1.42
CA ALA A 71 -4.79 -14.51 -1.59
C ALA A 71 -5.79 -15.63 -1.24
N SER A 72 -6.61 -15.42 -0.20
CA SER A 72 -7.65 -16.38 0.23
C SER A 72 -8.93 -16.34 -0.62
N GLY A 73 -9.11 -15.33 -1.48
CA GLY A 73 -10.32 -15.16 -2.31
C GLY A 73 -11.50 -14.52 -1.57
N VAL A 74 -11.29 -13.97 -0.38
CA VAL A 74 -12.29 -13.11 0.30
C VAL A 74 -12.53 -11.83 -0.49
N ALA A 75 -11.46 -11.27 -1.08
CA ALA A 75 -11.54 -10.23 -2.10
C ALA A 75 -10.94 -10.75 -3.41
N ASP A 76 -11.47 -10.30 -4.54
CA ASP A 76 -10.98 -10.66 -5.86
C ASP A 76 -9.71 -9.89 -6.20
N ILE A 77 -9.69 -8.62 -5.82
CA ILE A 77 -8.58 -7.70 -6.01
C ILE A 77 -8.36 -6.85 -4.76
N GLY A 78 -7.22 -6.17 -4.67
CA GLY A 78 -6.94 -5.25 -3.57
C GLY A 78 -5.97 -4.14 -3.95
N ILE A 79 -6.10 -2.98 -3.33
CA ILE A 79 -5.11 -1.90 -3.43
C ILE A 79 -4.34 -1.84 -2.12
N VAL A 80 -3.01 -2.04 -2.22
CA VAL A 80 -2.11 -2.16 -1.07
C VAL A 80 -0.76 -1.51 -1.39
N GLY A 81 -0.05 -1.03 -0.37
CA GLY A 81 1.34 -0.60 -0.55
C GLY A 81 2.26 -1.78 -0.88
N GLU A 82 3.19 -1.60 -1.82
CA GLU A 82 4.17 -2.63 -2.19
C GLU A 82 4.96 -3.14 -0.97
N ASN A 83 5.24 -2.26 0.00
CA ASN A 83 5.87 -2.62 1.27
C ASN A 83 5.08 -3.68 2.04
N GLU A 84 3.76 -3.51 2.20
CA GLU A 84 2.90 -4.47 2.89
C GLU A 84 2.79 -5.78 2.09
N PHE A 85 2.64 -5.69 0.78
CA PHE A 85 2.57 -6.85 -0.08
C PHE A 85 3.83 -7.73 0.01
N VAL A 86 5.02 -7.10 -0.04
CA VAL A 86 6.29 -7.80 0.09
C VAL A 86 6.53 -8.32 1.50
N GLU A 87 6.16 -7.55 2.53
CA GLU A 87 6.33 -7.96 3.93
C GLU A 87 5.49 -9.19 4.25
N ARG A 88 4.25 -9.25 3.78
CA ARG A 88 3.33 -10.37 4.04
C ARG A 88 3.70 -11.61 3.24
N GLY A 89 4.25 -11.45 2.02
CA GLY A 89 4.66 -12.57 1.17
C GLY A 89 3.51 -13.45 0.69
N GLU A 90 2.29 -12.92 0.65
CA GLU A 90 1.09 -13.64 0.26
C GLU A 90 1.05 -13.97 -1.24
N LYS A 91 0.39 -15.07 -1.59
CA LYS A 91 0.28 -15.54 -2.97
C LYS A 91 -0.86 -14.82 -3.71
N ALA A 92 -0.58 -13.62 -4.18
CA ALA A 92 -1.42 -12.86 -5.11
C ALA A 92 -0.58 -12.37 -6.28
N GLN A 93 -1.21 -12.03 -7.40
CA GLN A 93 -0.52 -11.46 -8.55
C GLN A 93 -0.57 -9.94 -8.50
N ILE A 94 0.52 -9.29 -8.91
CA ILE A 94 0.50 -7.85 -9.18
C ILE A 94 -0.16 -7.65 -10.54
N ILE A 95 -1.29 -6.93 -10.56
CA ILE A 95 -2.02 -6.60 -11.78
C ILE A 95 -1.49 -5.29 -12.36
N ASP A 96 -1.30 -4.26 -11.50
CA ASP A 96 -0.88 -2.94 -11.95
C ASP A 96 -0.12 -2.19 -10.84
N ARG A 97 0.70 -1.20 -11.25
CA ARG A 97 1.38 -0.23 -10.40
C ARG A 97 0.68 1.12 -10.55
N LEU A 98 0.04 1.57 -9.49
CA LEU A 98 -0.90 2.70 -9.58
C LEU A 98 -0.23 4.08 -9.56
N GLY A 99 1.06 4.15 -9.20
CA GLY A 99 1.87 5.37 -9.32
C GLY A 99 1.66 6.42 -8.22
N PHE A 100 0.81 6.17 -7.23
CA PHE A 100 0.55 7.07 -6.11
C PHE A 100 0.96 6.46 -4.76
N SER A 101 0.75 7.19 -3.66
CA SER A 101 1.16 6.82 -2.29
C SER A 101 2.62 6.39 -2.19
N LYS A 102 3.50 7.00 -3.00
CA LYS A 102 4.92 6.69 -3.03
C LYS A 102 5.59 6.95 -1.68
N CYS A 103 6.40 5.98 -1.27
CA CYS A 103 7.23 6.06 -0.08
C CYS A 103 8.49 5.18 -0.25
N ARG A 104 9.30 5.10 0.79
CA ARG A 104 10.44 4.19 0.85
C ARG A 104 10.57 3.57 2.23
N LEU A 105 11.12 2.39 2.29
CA LEU A 105 11.55 1.75 3.52
C LEU A 105 13.03 1.99 3.71
N SER A 106 13.41 2.59 4.83
CA SER A 106 14.78 3.04 5.05
C SER A 106 15.28 2.68 6.44
N LEU A 107 16.59 2.44 6.54
CA LEU A 107 17.30 2.39 7.80
C LEU A 107 17.61 3.81 8.26
N ALA A 108 17.36 4.08 9.54
CA ALA A 108 17.69 5.34 10.16
C ALA A 108 18.34 5.13 11.53
N ILE A 109 19.25 6.01 11.89
CA ILE A 109 20.01 5.99 13.16
C ILE A 109 19.95 7.38 13.84
N PRO A 110 20.27 7.48 15.15
CA PRO A 110 20.40 8.78 15.81
C PRO A 110 21.39 9.71 15.10
N LYS A 111 21.00 10.96 14.83
CA LYS A 111 21.81 11.97 14.11
C LYS A 111 23.21 12.21 14.70
N LYS A 112 23.37 11.95 16.01
CA LYS A 112 24.67 12.11 16.71
C LYS A 112 25.69 11.05 16.32
N ILE A 113 25.25 9.98 15.61
CA ILE A 113 26.13 8.89 15.21
C ILE A 113 26.62 9.20 13.79
N GLU A 114 27.95 9.26 13.61
CA GLU A 114 28.55 9.28 12.29
C GLU A 114 28.37 7.89 11.66
N TYR A 115 27.72 7.85 10.49
CA TYR A 115 27.40 6.60 9.82
C TYR A 115 28.60 6.08 9.01
N PRO A 116 29.26 4.97 9.44
CA PRO A 116 30.47 4.48 8.78
C PRO A 116 30.15 3.50 7.62
N GLY A 117 28.86 3.31 7.30
CA GLY A 117 28.41 2.38 6.29
C GLY A 117 27.61 1.20 6.86
N LEU A 118 27.09 0.37 5.97
CA LEU A 118 26.06 -0.65 6.26
C LEU A 118 26.50 -1.67 7.33
N GLN A 119 27.80 -1.99 7.41
CA GLN A 119 28.35 -2.92 8.41
C GLN A 119 28.21 -2.43 9.86
N TRP A 120 27.88 -1.14 10.08
CA TRP A 120 27.56 -0.61 11.40
C TRP A 120 26.41 -1.35 12.08
N PHE A 121 25.47 -1.87 11.30
CA PHE A 121 24.31 -2.58 11.83
C PHE A 121 24.62 -4.00 12.34
N ASN A 122 25.85 -4.50 12.13
CA ASN A 122 26.23 -5.83 12.63
C ASN A 122 26.26 -5.85 14.17
N GLY A 123 25.48 -6.75 14.78
CA GLY A 123 25.30 -6.82 16.24
C GLY A 123 24.43 -5.72 16.85
N LYS A 124 23.81 -4.85 16.03
CA LYS A 124 22.92 -3.77 16.49
C LYS A 124 21.48 -4.21 16.60
N LYS A 125 20.73 -3.57 17.50
CA LYS A 125 19.29 -3.74 17.64
C LYS A 125 18.57 -2.79 16.69
N ILE A 126 17.68 -3.32 15.85
CA ILE A 126 16.90 -2.53 14.89
C ILE A 126 15.42 -2.76 15.15
N ALA A 127 14.70 -1.69 15.48
CA ALA A 127 13.26 -1.73 15.65
C ALA A 127 12.55 -1.57 14.29
N THR A 128 11.50 -2.36 14.04
CA THR A 128 10.78 -2.32 12.76
C THR A 128 9.39 -2.94 12.86
N SER A 129 8.48 -2.46 11.97
CA SER A 129 7.21 -3.12 11.64
C SER A 129 7.32 -4.02 10.40
N TYR A 130 8.50 -4.04 9.73
CA TYR A 130 8.79 -4.77 8.48
C TYR A 130 9.93 -5.77 8.65
N PRO A 131 9.78 -6.78 9.55
CA PRO A 131 10.86 -7.70 9.89
C PRO A 131 11.30 -8.61 8.73
N ASN A 132 10.41 -9.00 7.83
CA ASN A 132 10.74 -9.92 6.75
C ASN A 132 11.58 -9.25 5.65
N ILE A 133 11.19 -8.02 5.26
CA ILE A 133 11.98 -7.21 4.31
C ILE A 133 13.35 -6.95 4.90
N LEU A 134 13.41 -6.53 6.18
CA LEU A 134 14.68 -6.23 6.85
C LEU A 134 15.57 -7.47 6.94
N ARG A 135 15.06 -8.62 7.36
CA ARG A 135 15.83 -9.89 7.43
C ARG A 135 16.44 -10.28 6.08
N ASN A 136 15.64 -10.17 5.01
CA ASN A 136 16.11 -10.47 3.67
C ASN A 136 17.22 -9.52 3.22
N PHE A 137 17.08 -8.23 3.51
CA PHE A 137 18.10 -7.22 3.22
C PHE A 137 19.39 -7.49 4.00
N MET A 138 19.31 -7.70 5.31
CA MET A 138 20.47 -7.97 6.17
C MET A 138 21.20 -9.26 5.74
N LYS A 139 20.46 -10.33 5.44
CA LYS A 139 21.01 -11.59 4.94
C LYS A 139 21.76 -11.39 3.62
N LYS A 140 21.20 -10.62 2.68
CA LYS A 140 21.85 -10.31 1.38
C LYS A 140 23.20 -9.59 1.55
N HIS A 141 23.35 -8.81 2.60
CA HIS A 141 24.56 -8.03 2.91
C HIS A 141 25.48 -8.68 3.95
N ASN A 142 25.19 -9.92 4.37
CA ASN A 142 25.94 -10.66 5.39
C ASN A 142 26.04 -9.91 6.73
N ILE A 143 24.94 -9.28 7.16
CA ILE A 143 24.83 -8.52 8.41
C ILE A 143 23.98 -9.34 9.39
N ASN A 144 24.50 -9.52 10.61
CA ASN A 144 23.78 -10.14 11.72
C ASN A 144 23.29 -9.04 12.67
N ALA A 145 22.07 -8.57 12.47
CA ALA A 145 21.38 -7.59 13.32
C ALA A 145 20.34 -8.26 14.22
N ASP A 146 20.13 -7.71 15.41
CA ASP A 146 19.05 -8.11 16.32
C ASP A 146 17.77 -7.34 15.96
N ILE A 147 16.77 -8.03 15.39
CA ILE A 147 15.57 -7.41 14.86
C ILE A 147 14.44 -7.43 15.90
N HIS A 148 14.08 -6.26 16.39
CA HIS A 148 13.00 -6.05 17.34
C HIS A 148 11.71 -5.64 16.61
N VAL A 149 10.74 -6.54 16.58
CA VAL A 149 9.44 -6.30 15.93
C VAL A 149 8.55 -5.50 16.85
N ILE A 150 8.13 -4.32 16.38
CA ILE A 150 7.17 -3.46 17.09
C ILE A 150 6.09 -2.97 16.10
N THR A 151 4.88 -2.79 16.62
CA THR A 151 3.74 -2.30 15.84
C THR A 151 3.45 -0.85 16.18
N GLY A 152 3.85 0.06 15.30
CA GLY A 152 3.67 1.52 15.48
C GLY A 152 4.70 2.19 16.36
N SER A 153 4.87 3.48 16.18
CA SER A 153 5.83 4.34 16.91
C SER A 153 7.27 3.83 16.91
N VAL A 154 7.68 3.25 15.78
CA VAL A 154 9.04 2.70 15.59
C VAL A 154 10.12 3.77 15.82
N GLU A 155 9.85 5.01 15.40
CA GLU A 155 10.74 6.14 15.42
C GLU A 155 11.19 6.59 16.82
N ILE A 156 10.42 6.28 17.87
CA ILE A 156 10.81 6.64 19.24
C ILE A 156 11.84 5.67 19.86
N SER A 157 11.98 4.47 19.28
CA SER A 157 12.74 3.36 19.87
C SER A 157 14.19 3.69 20.21
N PRO A 158 14.96 4.43 19.38
CA PRO A 158 16.33 4.80 19.74
C PRO A 158 16.40 5.84 20.85
N GLY A 159 15.42 6.74 20.91
CA GLY A 159 15.34 7.79 21.93
C GLY A 159 15.14 7.25 23.35
N ILE A 160 14.42 6.12 23.46
CA ILE A 160 14.15 5.46 24.76
C ILE A 160 15.10 4.27 25.05
N GLY A 161 16.10 4.05 24.19
CA GLY A 161 17.10 2.99 24.39
C GLY A 161 16.61 1.57 24.07
N LEU A 162 15.50 1.42 23.35
CA LEU A 162 14.96 0.13 22.94
C LEU A 162 15.75 -0.48 21.77
N ALA A 163 16.27 0.36 20.86
CA ALA A 163 17.03 -0.04 19.69
C ALA A 163 18.16 0.95 19.39
N ASP A 164 19.16 0.50 18.63
CA ASP A 164 20.26 1.35 18.15
C ASP A 164 19.86 2.13 16.89
N GLY A 165 18.96 1.57 16.09
CA GLY A 165 18.43 2.14 14.85
C GLY A 165 17.03 1.64 14.56
N ILE A 166 16.46 2.14 13.49
CA ILE A 166 15.12 1.73 13.01
C ILE A 166 15.14 1.37 11.53
N PHE A 167 14.17 0.57 11.15
CA PHE A 167 13.82 0.34 9.76
C PHE A 167 12.32 0.56 9.59
N ASP A 168 11.94 1.62 8.86
CA ASP A 168 10.54 2.03 8.77
C ASP A 168 10.23 2.78 7.49
N ILE A 169 8.94 3.08 7.27
CA ILE A 169 8.45 3.88 6.14
C ILE A 169 8.89 5.34 6.30
N VAL A 170 9.44 5.86 5.22
CA VAL A 170 9.79 7.27 5.08
C VAL A 170 9.07 7.85 3.85
N SER A 171 8.21 8.84 4.08
CA SER A 171 7.59 9.64 3.01
C SER A 171 8.38 10.94 2.81
N SER A 172 8.13 11.94 3.65
CA SER A 172 8.84 13.23 3.65
C SER A 172 10.10 13.23 4.51
N GLY A 173 10.21 12.30 5.47
CA GLY A 173 11.29 12.28 6.47
C GLY A 173 11.07 13.19 7.68
N SER A 174 9.96 13.92 7.75
CA SER A 174 9.67 14.84 8.87
C SER A 174 9.65 14.13 10.23
N THR A 175 9.06 12.92 10.29
CA THR A 175 9.01 12.10 11.51
C THR A 175 10.42 11.72 12.00
N LEU A 176 11.33 11.38 11.09
CA LEU A 176 12.72 11.09 11.45
C LEU A 176 13.40 12.32 12.07
N VAL A 177 13.22 13.49 11.42
CA VAL A 177 13.80 14.75 11.89
C VAL A 177 13.29 15.10 13.28
N SER A 178 11.98 14.97 13.54
CA SER A 178 11.35 15.25 14.83
C SER A 178 11.84 14.33 15.96
N ASN A 179 12.31 13.12 15.61
CA ASN A 179 12.85 12.15 16.56
C ASN A 179 14.39 12.11 16.58
N ASN A 180 15.06 13.14 16.04
CA ASN A 180 16.52 13.25 15.96
C ASN A 180 17.18 12.04 15.26
N LEU A 181 16.53 11.49 14.24
CA LEU A 181 17.04 10.42 13.41
C LEU A 181 17.52 10.95 12.06
N ALA A 182 18.54 10.28 11.50
CA ALA A 182 19.04 10.47 10.14
C ALA A 182 18.77 9.21 9.32
N GLU A 183 18.16 9.37 8.15
CA GLU A 183 18.04 8.31 7.17
C GLU A 183 19.43 8.01 6.59
N VAL A 184 19.86 6.75 6.59
CA VAL A 184 21.20 6.36 6.16
C VAL A 184 21.22 5.41 4.98
N GLU A 185 20.21 4.52 4.85
CA GLU A 185 20.11 3.59 3.73
C GLU A 185 18.66 3.44 3.27
N VAL A 186 18.44 3.57 1.98
CA VAL A 186 17.14 3.25 1.34
C VAL A 186 17.16 1.79 0.90
N VAL A 187 16.34 0.97 1.52
CA VAL A 187 16.29 -0.48 1.26
C VAL A 187 15.31 -0.80 0.13
N MET A 188 14.16 -0.15 0.12
CA MET A 188 13.09 -0.42 -0.84
C MET A 188 12.28 0.84 -1.13
N LYS A 189 11.98 1.09 -2.40
CA LYS A 189 10.95 2.06 -2.80
C LYS A 189 9.62 1.32 -2.89
N SER A 190 8.53 2.01 -2.55
CA SER A 190 7.18 1.45 -2.53
C SER A 190 6.18 2.44 -3.11
N GLU A 191 5.18 1.91 -3.77
CA GLU A 191 4.02 2.63 -4.27
C GLU A 191 2.76 1.77 -4.10
N ALA A 192 1.59 2.32 -4.42
CA ALA A 192 0.35 1.56 -4.42
C ALA A 192 0.35 0.52 -5.55
N LEU A 193 0.00 -0.72 -5.21
CA LEU A 193 -0.21 -1.83 -6.13
C LEU A 193 -1.68 -2.20 -6.20
N LEU A 194 -2.17 -2.53 -7.38
CA LEU A 194 -3.36 -3.34 -7.56
C LEU A 194 -2.94 -4.81 -7.63
N ILE A 195 -3.40 -5.61 -6.68
CA ILE A 195 -3.13 -7.05 -6.62
C ILE A 195 -4.41 -7.84 -6.88
N GLY A 196 -4.30 -9.07 -7.35
CA GLY A 196 -5.46 -9.90 -7.68
C GLY A 196 -5.30 -11.36 -7.30
N ASN A 197 -6.43 -12.01 -7.08
CA ASN A 197 -6.52 -13.44 -6.88
C ASN A 197 -6.38 -14.19 -8.21
N TRP A 198 -5.68 -15.32 -8.21
CA TRP A 198 -5.48 -16.17 -9.39
C TRP A 198 -6.75 -16.88 -9.89
N LYS A 199 -7.83 -16.93 -9.09
CA LYS A 199 -9.03 -17.75 -9.31
C LYS A 199 -10.26 -16.91 -9.63
N MET A 200 -10.11 -15.75 -10.26
CA MET A 200 -11.27 -14.98 -10.72
C MET A 200 -11.93 -15.67 -11.93
N ASP A 201 -13.26 -15.65 -11.97
CA ASP A 201 -14.02 -16.09 -13.13
C ASP A 201 -14.00 -15.08 -14.28
N GLU A 202 -14.46 -15.50 -15.45
CA GLU A 202 -14.42 -14.68 -16.68
C GLU A 202 -15.26 -13.40 -16.55
N GLU A 203 -16.41 -13.46 -15.84
CA GLU A 203 -17.26 -12.29 -15.64
C GLU A 203 -16.56 -11.21 -14.79
N LYS A 204 -15.87 -11.62 -13.73
CA LYS A 204 -15.06 -10.73 -12.91
C LYS A 204 -13.85 -10.17 -13.64
N HIS A 205 -13.22 -10.97 -14.51
CA HIS A 205 -12.16 -10.47 -15.39
C HIS A 205 -12.64 -9.37 -16.33
N GLN A 206 -13.85 -9.49 -16.87
CA GLN A 206 -14.43 -8.45 -17.74
C GLN A 206 -14.67 -7.16 -16.96
N ILE A 207 -15.20 -7.24 -15.72
CA ILE A 207 -15.39 -6.08 -14.85
C ILE A 207 -14.02 -5.43 -14.51
N LEU A 208 -13.03 -6.24 -14.18
CA LEU A 208 -11.66 -5.78 -13.90
C LEU A 208 -11.06 -5.06 -15.11
N ASN A 209 -11.20 -5.60 -16.32
CA ASN A 209 -10.69 -4.98 -17.53
C ASN A 209 -11.36 -3.62 -17.81
N GLU A 210 -12.68 -3.51 -17.60
CA GLU A 210 -13.38 -2.22 -17.71
C GLU A 210 -12.86 -1.21 -16.67
N MET A 211 -12.61 -1.65 -15.43
CA MET A 211 -12.06 -0.80 -14.38
C MET A 211 -10.62 -0.34 -14.73
N LEU A 212 -9.77 -1.25 -15.20
CA LEU A 212 -8.40 -0.94 -15.61
C LEU A 212 -8.36 0.05 -16.77
N PHE A 213 -9.25 -0.09 -17.75
CA PHE A 213 -9.39 0.87 -18.85
C PHE A 213 -9.72 2.28 -18.34
N ARG A 214 -10.63 2.40 -17.35
CA ARG A 214 -10.96 3.68 -16.73
C ARG A 214 -9.78 4.26 -15.95
N PHE A 215 -9.04 3.44 -15.21
CA PHE A 215 -7.83 3.88 -14.49
C PHE A 215 -6.75 4.39 -15.44
N GLU A 216 -6.57 3.72 -16.59
CA GLU A 216 -5.63 4.17 -17.61
C GLU A 216 -6.05 5.50 -18.24
N ALA A 217 -7.35 5.69 -18.48
CA ALA A 217 -7.88 6.97 -18.97
C ALA A 217 -7.61 8.13 -17.97
N VAL A 218 -7.78 7.89 -16.67
CA VAL A 218 -7.45 8.85 -15.61
C VAL A 218 -5.97 9.19 -15.63
N ARG A 219 -5.08 8.20 -15.65
CA ARG A 219 -3.62 8.41 -15.70
C ARG A 219 -3.20 9.21 -16.93
N SER A 220 -3.72 8.83 -18.09
CA SER A 220 -3.43 9.50 -19.35
C SER A 220 -3.91 10.95 -19.39
N ALA A 221 -4.97 11.28 -18.64
CA ALA A 221 -5.47 12.65 -18.52
C ALA A 221 -4.59 13.52 -17.60
N GLN A 222 -4.05 12.94 -16.52
CA GLN A 222 -3.17 13.65 -15.58
C GLN A 222 -1.84 14.08 -16.22
N ASP A 223 -1.32 13.32 -17.19
CA ASP A 223 -0.07 13.62 -17.89
C ASP A 223 -0.24 14.73 -18.97
N LYS A 224 -1.47 15.10 -19.32
CA LYS A 224 -1.75 16.12 -20.35
C LYS A 224 -1.95 17.50 -19.73
N LYS A 225 -1.08 18.44 -20.05
CA LYS A 225 -1.24 19.87 -19.72
C LYS A 225 -1.92 20.57 -20.89
N TYR A 226 -3.11 21.14 -20.65
CA TYR A 226 -3.75 22.03 -21.61
C TYR A 226 -3.16 23.45 -21.45
N VAL A 227 -2.55 23.98 -22.50
CA VAL A 227 -2.16 25.38 -22.58
C VAL A 227 -3.29 26.11 -23.29
N MET A 228 -4.08 26.90 -22.56
CA MET A 228 -5.00 27.86 -23.16
C MET A 228 -4.23 29.15 -23.48
N MET A 229 -4.08 29.46 -24.75
CA MET A 229 -3.57 30.76 -25.22
C MET A 229 -4.77 31.65 -25.53
N ASN A 230 -4.84 32.82 -24.87
CA ASN A 230 -5.78 33.89 -25.21
C ASN A 230 -5.28 34.70 -26.39
#